data_01f4554e440b8ef16c3e57efcbebb17d
#
_entry.id   01f4554e440b8ef16c3e57efcbebb17d
#
_cell.length_a   1.000
_cell.length_b   1.000
_cell.length_c   1.000
_cell.angle_alpha   90.00
_cell.angle_beta   90.00
_cell.angle_gamma   90.00
#
_symmetry.space_group_name_H-M   'P 1'
#
loop_
_entity.id
_entity.type
_entity.pdbx_description
1 polymer ?
#
loop_
_entity_poly.entity_id
_entity_poly.type
_entity_poly.pdbx_seq_one_letter_code
_entity_poly.pdbx_strand_id
1 'polypeptide(L)'
;MKNLYKLFTLTMGLLALSACEADRDSNPVLNEPDTFVLNVPAFASNNVYDLKNSESLELTCTQPDYGIPMATTYSVQISLEENFVDAHAETNTEANYTTLGTTHSSAKMEVKALEFALALGDLWSASSDEEFPTTPIPVYVRLKAELTNSGRGIAFSNVIELPKVLGYKAVPPLELPSSISVSY
;
A
#
# COMPACT_ATOMS: atom_id res chain seq x y z
N MET A 1 -39.15 52.43 -31.37
CA MET A 1 -38.70 52.05 -29.98
C MET A 1 -38.96 50.60 -29.64
N LYS A 2 -40.08 49.98 -30.04
CA LYS A 2 -40.37 48.54 -29.70
C LYS A 2 -39.33 47.53 -30.26
N ASN A 3 -38.67 47.82 -31.38
CA ASN A 3 -37.68 46.90 -31.96
C ASN A 3 -36.31 46.99 -31.27
N LEU A 4 -36.01 48.11 -30.64
CA LEU A 4 -34.76 48.31 -29.91
C LEU A 4 -34.73 47.49 -28.62
N TYR A 5 -35.87 47.38 -27.92
CA TYR A 5 -35.99 46.55 -26.71
C TYR A 5 -35.87 45.07 -27.03
N LYS A 6 -36.42 44.61 -28.17
CA LYS A 6 -36.30 43.21 -28.60
C LYS A 6 -34.84 42.83 -28.94
N LEU A 7 -34.10 43.76 -29.53
CA LEU A 7 -32.68 43.55 -29.85
C LEU A 7 -31.86 43.51 -28.54
N PHE A 8 -32.16 44.39 -27.58
CA PHE A 8 -31.45 44.48 -26.32
C PHE A 8 -31.69 43.23 -25.43
N THR A 9 -32.93 42.72 -25.37
CA THR A 9 -33.25 41.48 -24.63
C THR A 9 -32.64 40.26 -25.28
N LEU A 10 -32.53 40.21 -26.61
CA LEU A 10 -31.90 39.09 -27.31
C LEU A 10 -30.37 39.07 -27.08
N THR A 11 -29.72 40.24 -27.07
CA THR A 11 -28.27 40.36 -26.83
C THR A 11 -27.93 40.04 -25.39
N MET A 12 -28.77 40.43 -24.44
CA MET A 12 -28.56 40.13 -23.00
C MET A 12 -28.78 38.64 -22.69
N GLY A 13 -29.67 37.97 -23.42
CA GLY A 13 -29.89 36.53 -23.33
C GLY A 13 -28.72 35.67 -23.84
N LEU A 14 -28.02 36.14 -24.90
CA LEU A 14 -26.87 35.44 -25.46
C LEU A 14 -25.61 35.55 -24.56
N LEU A 15 -25.46 36.68 -23.85
CA LEU A 15 -24.33 36.88 -22.93
C LEU A 15 -24.43 36.04 -21.64
N ALA A 16 -25.63 35.59 -21.25
CA ALA A 16 -25.83 34.75 -20.08
C ALA A 16 -25.47 33.27 -20.33
N LEU A 17 -25.37 32.83 -21.57
CA LEU A 17 -25.02 31.46 -21.93
C LEU A 17 -23.50 31.18 -21.98
N SER A 18 -22.66 32.20 -22.02
CA SER A 18 -21.21 32.07 -22.08
C SER A 18 -20.55 32.08 -20.70
N ALA A 19 -21.31 32.28 -19.61
CA ALA A 19 -20.77 32.34 -18.25
C ALA A 19 -20.60 30.98 -17.58
N CYS A 20 -21.03 29.86 -18.20
CA CYS A 20 -21.00 28.55 -17.57
C CYS A 20 -19.84 27.63 -17.98
N GLU A 21 -18.97 28.06 -18.89
CA GLU A 21 -17.86 27.22 -19.35
C GLU A 21 -16.52 27.47 -18.64
N ALA A 22 -16.39 28.54 -17.88
CA ALA A 22 -15.12 28.92 -17.28
C ALA A 22 -14.74 28.12 -15.99
N ASP A 23 -15.65 27.32 -15.46
CA ASP A 23 -15.44 26.68 -14.14
C ASP A 23 -15.14 25.18 -14.20
N ARG A 24 -15.08 24.61 -15.40
CA ARG A 24 -14.78 23.16 -15.53
C ARG A 24 -13.29 22.84 -15.49
N ASP A 25 -12.43 23.78 -15.86
CA ASP A 25 -10.98 23.58 -15.91
C ASP A 25 -10.31 23.72 -14.52
N SER A 26 -11.05 24.19 -13.52
CA SER A 26 -10.54 24.38 -12.16
C SER A 26 -10.96 23.27 -11.18
N ASN A 27 -11.75 22.29 -11.61
CA ASN A 27 -12.06 21.16 -10.77
C ASN A 27 -10.82 20.26 -10.62
N PRO A 28 -10.36 20.01 -9.39
CA PRO A 28 -9.23 19.11 -9.18
C PRO A 28 -9.58 17.73 -9.73
N VAL A 29 -8.76 17.25 -10.65
CA VAL A 29 -8.88 15.90 -11.22
C VAL A 29 -8.02 14.97 -10.38
N LEU A 30 -8.62 13.86 -9.97
CA LEU A 30 -7.87 12.80 -9.31
C LEU A 30 -6.97 12.12 -10.34
N ASN A 31 -5.67 12.21 -10.17
CA ASN A 31 -4.71 11.45 -10.96
C ASN A 31 -4.62 10.02 -10.43
N GLU A 32 -4.41 9.07 -11.31
CA GLU A 32 -4.00 7.72 -10.92
C GLU A 32 -2.46 7.71 -10.92
N PRO A 33 -1.81 7.56 -9.76
CA PRO A 33 -0.36 7.55 -9.69
C PRO A 33 0.18 6.24 -10.28
N ASP A 34 1.18 6.34 -11.17
CA ASP A 34 1.84 5.18 -11.73
C ASP A 34 2.69 4.45 -10.69
N THR A 35 3.42 5.20 -9.90
CA THR A 35 4.31 4.67 -8.86
C THR A 35 4.64 5.73 -7.81
N PHE A 36 5.23 5.26 -6.71
CA PHE A 36 5.83 6.09 -5.66
C PHE A 36 7.08 5.38 -5.11
N VAL A 37 7.89 6.05 -4.30
CA VAL A 37 9.20 5.53 -3.90
C VAL A 37 9.16 4.99 -2.47
N LEU A 38 9.45 3.68 -2.32
CA LEU A 38 9.84 3.07 -1.06
C LEU A 38 11.35 3.25 -0.89
N ASN A 39 11.77 3.88 0.20
CA ASN A 39 13.18 4.13 0.48
C ASN A 39 13.85 2.87 1.03
N VAL A 40 15.06 2.58 0.58
CA VAL A 40 15.88 1.56 1.20
C VAL A 40 16.27 2.04 2.61
N PRO A 41 16.02 1.26 3.67
CA PRO A 41 16.43 1.64 5.02
C PRO A 41 17.94 1.91 5.12
N ALA A 42 18.29 2.91 5.90
CA ALA A 42 19.70 3.22 6.13
C ALA A 42 20.44 1.98 6.66
N PHE A 43 21.63 1.70 6.09
CA PHE A 43 22.46 0.54 6.46
C PHE A 43 21.89 -0.84 6.14
N ALA A 44 20.86 -0.95 5.28
CA ALA A 44 20.24 -2.22 4.91
C ALA A 44 21.27 -3.28 4.46
N SER A 45 22.28 -2.89 3.70
CA SER A 45 23.34 -3.79 3.22
C SER A 45 24.27 -4.31 4.33
N ASN A 46 24.40 -3.60 5.45
CA ASN A 46 25.33 -3.92 6.53
C ASN A 46 24.64 -4.55 7.73
N ASN A 47 23.39 -4.16 8.01
CA ASN A 47 22.64 -4.65 9.15
C ASN A 47 21.98 -6.00 8.86
N VAL A 48 21.89 -6.83 9.91
CA VAL A 48 21.02 -7.98 9.93
C VAL A 48 19.70 -7.57 10.61
N TYR A 49 18.60 -7.75 9.91
CA TYR A 49 17.26 -7.56 10.48
C TYR A 49 16.86 -8.82 11.24
N ASP A 50 17.22 -8.89 12.54
CA ASP A 50 16.87 -10.00 13.41
C ASP A 50 15.44 -9.84 13.91
N LEU A 51 14.50 -10.54 13.26
CA LEU A 51 13.07 -10.41 13.52
C LEU A 51 12.68 -10.94 14.92
N LYS A 52 13.48 -11.84 15.50
CA LYS A 52 13.20 -12.41 16.83
C LYS A 52 13.55 -11.43 17.94
N ASN A 53 14.60 -10.66 17.76
CA ASN A 53 15.13 -9.74 18.77
C ASN A 53 14.80 -8.26 18.47
N SER A 54 14.05 -7.98 17.41
CA SER A 54 13.57 -6.64 17.05
C SER A 54 12.09 -6.51 17.39
N GLU A 55 11.67 -5.31 17.75
CA GLU A 55 10.26 -4.98 17.95
C GLU A 55 9.58 -4.64 16.63
N SER A 56 10.23 -3.80 15.84
CA SER A 56 9.72 -3.34 14.55
C SER A 56 10.85 -3.04 13.56
N LEU A 57 10.49 -2.95 12.29
CA LEU A 57 11.28 -2.44 11.18
C LEU A 57 10.67 -1.12 10.72
N GLU A 58 11.46 -0.04 10.67
CA GLU A 58 11.02 1.22 10.11
C GLU A 58 11.16 1.23 8.59
N LEU A 59 10.06 1.54 7.90
CA LEU A 59 10.03 1.80 6.47
C LEU A 59 9.57 3.24 6.22
N THR A 60 10.11 3.86 5.18
CA THR A 60 9.69 5.20 4.74
C THR A 60 9.46 5.23 3.24
N CYS A 61 8.51 6.04 2.80
CA CYS A 61 8.22 6.20 1.38
C CYS A 61 7.88 7.65 1.03
N THR A 62 7.83 7.95 -0.27
CA THR A 62 7.14 9.15 -0.76
C THR A 62 5.64 8.89 -0.81
N GLN A 63 4.83 9.94 -0.87
CA GLN A 63 3.40 9.78 -1.11
C GLN A 63 3.14 9.62 -2.61
N PRO A 64 2.16 8.77 -3.01
CA PRO A 64 1.66 8.76 -4.38
C PRO A 64 1.07 10.12 -4.75
N ASP A 65 1.30 10.57 -5.97
CA ASP A 65 0.78 11.84 -6.47
C ASP A 65 -0.60 11.65 -7.11
N TYR A 66 -1.64 11.94 -6.35
CA TYR A 66 -3.01 11.93 -6.83
C TYR A 66 -3.46 13.26 -7.48
N GLY A 67 -2.54 14.22 -7.67
CA GLY A 67 -2.84 15.57 -8.17
C GLY A 67 -3.45 16.48 -7.10
N ILE A 68 -3.97 15.93 -6.03
CA ILE A 68 -4.56 16.62 -4.88
C ILE A 68 -4.19 15.87 -3.58
N PRO A 69 -4.10 16.57 -2.44
CA PRO A 69 -3.86 15.90 -1.16
C PRO A 69 -5.00 14.95 -0.80
N MET A 70 -4.69 13.67 -0.71
CA MET A 70 -5.66 12.62 -0.37
C MET A 70 -5.14 11.75 0.77
N ALA A 71 -6.06 11.31 1.64
CA ALA A 71 -5.73 10.32 2.66
C ALA A 71 -5.41 8.97 1.99
N THR A 72 -4.24 8.45 2.30
CA THR A 72 -3.69 7.24 1.68
C THR A 72 -3.46 6.18 2.73
N THR A 73 -3.85 4.95 2.42
CA THR A 73 -3.55 3.76 3.21
C THR A 73 -2.46 2.96 2.51
N TYR A 74 -1.45 2.54 3.26
CA TYR A 74 -0.33 1.74 2.78
C TYR A 74 -0.41 0.34 3.36
N SER A 75 -0.19 -0.66 2.52
CA SER A 75 -0.02 -2.06 2.91
C SER A 75 1.37 -2.52 2.51
N VAL A 76 2.04 -3.23 3.40
CA VAL A 76 3.37 -3.79 3.14
C VAL A 76 3.21 -5.17 2.50
N GLN A 77 3.89 -5.40 1.39
CA GLN A 77 3.96 -6.69 0.72
C GLN A 77 5.40 -7.20 0.73
N ILE A 78 5.57 -8.47 1.04
CA ILE A 78 6.87 -9.14 1.08
C ILE A 78 6.89 -10.36 0.18
N SER A 79 8.05 -10.65 -0.41
CA SER A 79 8.29 -11.82 -1.26
C SER A 79 9.70 -12.35 -1.03
N LEU A 80 9.92 -13.62 -1.37
CA LEU A 80 11.26 -14.23 -1.47
C LEU A 80 11.90 -13.98 -2.83
N GLU A 81 11.15 -13.42 -3.78
CA GLU A 81 11.59 -13.10 -5.13
C GLU A 81 11.41 -11.60 -5.43
N GLU A 82 12.30 -11.04 -6.25
CA GLU A 82 12.23 -9.64 -6.67
C GLU A 82 10.97 -9.33 -7.48
N ASN A 83 10.53 -10.31 -8.29
CA ASN A 83 9.37 -10.17 -9.16
C ASN A 83 8.10 -10.61 -8.43
N PHE A 84 7.23 -9.66 -8.12
CA PHE A 84 5.93 -9.92 -7.47
C PHE A 84 4.91 -10.38 -8.51
N VAL A 85 4.46 -11.61 -8.39
CA VAL A 85 3.47 -12.23 -9.29
C VAL A 85 2.13 -12.32 -8.57
N ASP A 86 1.09 -11.77 -9.20
CA ASP A 86 -0.27 -11.86 -8.69
C ASP A 86 -0.88 -13.25 -8.92
N ALA A 87 -1.84 -13.64 -8.08
CA ALA A 87 -2.61 -14.86 -8.29
C ALA A 87 -3.49 -14.74 -9.53
N HIS A 88 -3.50 -15.79 -10.36
CA HIS A 88 -4.34 -15.90 -11.55
C HIS A 88 -5.11 -17.20 -11.55
N ALA A 89 -6.43 -17.13 -11.39
CA ALA A 89 -7.31 -18.30 -11.34
C ALA A 89 -7.30 -19.10 -12.66
N GLU A 90 -7.19 -18.42 -13.80
CA GLU A 90 -7.20 -19.08 -15.13
C GLU A 90 -5.95 -19.95 -15.37
N THR A 91 -4.82 -19.59 -14.80
CA THR A 91 -3.55 -20.32 -14.92
C THR A 91 -3.23 -21.16 -13.68
N ASN A 92 -4.09 -21.14 -12.67
CA ASN A 92 -3.86 -21.73 -11.36
C ASN A 92 -2.50 -21.31 -10.76
N THR A 93 -2.14 -20.04 -10.97
CA THR A 93 -0.94 -19.45 -10.40
C THR A 93 -1.31 -18.83 -9.05
N GLU A 94 -0.56 -19.17 -8.01
CA GLU A 94 -0.66 -18.53 -6.71
C GLU A 94 0.24 -17.29 -6.66
N ALA A 95 -0.11 -16.31 -5.81
CA ALA A 95 0.77 -15.16 -5.58
C ALA A 95 2.06 -15.62 -4.90
N ASN A 96 3.20 -15.10 -5.36
CA ASN A 96 4.50 -15.37 -4.72
C ASN A 96 4.85 -14.37 -3.62
N TYR A 97 3.87 -13.62 -3.12
CA TYR A 97 4.04 -12.62 -2.07
C TYR A 97 2.90 -12.68 -1.07
N THR A 98 3.15 -12.14 0.11
CA THR A 98 2.15 -11.96 1.16
C THR A 98 2.01 -10.49 1.50
N THR A 99 0.76 -10.05 1.75
CA THR A 99 0.45 -8.72 2.26
C THR A 99 0.28 -8.80 3.78
N LEU A 100 1.01 -7.98 4.53
CA LEU A 100 0.88 -7.89 5.97
C LEU A 100 -0.50 -7.36 6.36
N GLY A 101 -1.06 -7.84 7.48
CA GLY A 101 -2.41 -7.49 7.94
C GLY A 101 -2.52 -6.05 8.45
N THR A 102 -1.42 -5.50 9.01
CA THR A 102 -1.40 -4.12 9.49
C THR A 102 -1.28 -3.14 8.32
N THR A 103 -2.19 -2.17 8.29
CA THR A 103 -2.14 -1.05 7.33
C THR A 103 -1.65 0.22 8.02
N HIS A 104 -1.06 1.12 7.23
CA HIS A 104 -0.46 2.36 7.72
C HIS A 104 -1.07 3.56 7.00
N SER A 105 -1.21 4.69 7.70
CA SER A 105 -1.72 5.97 7.15
C SER A 105 -0.64 7.04 7.01
N SER A 106 0.61 6.70 7.28
CA SER A 106 1.77 7.60 7.25
C SER A 106 2.83 7.05 6.31
N ALA A 107 3.55 7.94 5.64
CA ALA A 107 4.72 7.60 4.83
C ALA A 107 5.93 7.11 5.66
N LYS A 108 5.86 7.23 6.98
CA LYS A 108 6.76 6.60 7.93
C LYS A 108 6.00 5.53 8.69
N MET A 109 6.43 4.28 8.56
CA MET A 109 5.72 3.10 9.04
C MET A 109 6.62 2.28 9.96
N GLU A 110 6.06 1.80 11.06
CA GLU A 110 6.69 0.80 11.94
C GLU A 110 6.03 -0.55 11.69
N VAL A 111 6.72 -1.42 10.99
CA VAL A 111 6.27 -2.77 10.67
C VAL A 111 6.67 -3.70 11.80
N LYS A 112 5.70 -4.34 12.46
CA LYS A 112 5.97 -5.25 13.58
C LYS A 112 6.79 -6.46 13.12
N ALA A 113 7.91 -6.70 13.81
CA ALA A 113 8.81 -7.80 13.47
C ALA A 113 8.14 -9.17 13.56
N LEU A 114 7.23 -9.37 14.52
CA LEU A 114 6.45 -10.61 14.64
C LEU A 114 5.55 -10.84 13.40
N GLU A 115 4.85 -9.82 12.95
CA GLU A 115 3.97 -9.91 11.77
C GLU A 115 4.78 -10.21 10.51
N PHE A 116 5.92 -9.56 10.36
CA PHE A 116 6.86 -9.83 9.28
C PHE A 116 7.38 -11.27 9.32
N ALA A 117 7.73 -11.77 10.53
CA ALA A 117 8.23 -13.14 10.70
C ALA A 117 7.16 -14.20 10.40
N LEU A 118 5.90 -13.97 10.77
CA LEU A 118 4.78 -14.85 10.43
C LEU A 118 4.60 -14.94 8.93
N ALA A 119 4.50 -13.80 8.25
CA ALA A 119 4.34 -13.72 6.80
C ALA A 119 5.54 -14.35 6.05
N LEU A 120 6.75 -14.16 6.54
CA LEU A 120 7.95 -14.79 5.98
C LEU A 120 7.94 -16.30 6.16
N GLY A 121 7.45 -16.79 7.31
CA GLY A 121 7.28 -18.23 7.58
C GLY A 121 6.28 -18.88 6.63
N ASP A 122 5.16 -18.22 6.36
CA ASP A 122 4.14 -18.69 5.42
C ASP A 122 4.69 -18.75 3.98
N LEU A 123 5.38 -17.71 3.53
CA LEU A 123 6.03 -17.69 2.22
C LEU A 123 7.09 -18.78 2.07
N TRP A 124 7.91 -19.00 3.09
CA TRP A 124 8.91 -20.07 3.08
C TRP A 124 8.26 -21.43 2.96
N SER A 125 7.23 -21.71 3.75
CA SER A 125 6.51 -22.97 3.72
C SER A 125 5.79 -23.26 2.38
N ALA A 126 5.38 -22.21 1.68
CA ALA A 126 4.77 -22.33 0.36
C ALA A 126 5.79 -22.56 -0.76
N SER A 127 7.04 -22.11 -0.59
CA SER A 127 8.07 -22.12 -1.62
C SER A 127 9.11 -23.23 -1.45
N SER A 128 9.22 -23.84 -0.26
CA SER A 128 10.25 -24.81 0.07
C SER A 128 9.77 -25.87 1.06
N ASP A 129 10.13 -27.13 0.80
CA ASP A 129 9.96 -28.24 1.76
C ASP A 129 11.07 -28.30 2.80
N GLU A 130 12.07 -27.43 2.71
CA GLU A 130 13.19 -27.37 3.64
C GLU A 130 12.80 -26.68 4.96
N GLU A 131 13.56 -26.98 6.02
CA GLU A 131 13.40 -26.29 7.29
C GLU A 131 13.67 -24.77 7.13
N PHE A 132 12.98 -23.96 7.95
CA PHE A 132 13.15 -22.51 7.93
C PHE A 132 14.61 -22.13 8.20
N PRO A 133 15.22 -21.23 7.40
CA PRO A 133 16.64 -20.95 7.47
C PRO A 133 17.04 -20.31 8.81
N THR A 134 18.17 -20.77 9.32
CA THR A 134 18.80 -20.22 10.55
C THR A 134 19.84 -19.14 10.26
N THR A 135 20.07 -18.86 8.96
CA THR A 135 20.96 -17.81 8.47
C THR A 135 20.14 -16.70 7.80
N PRO A 136 20.66 -15.46 7.78
CA PRO A 136 19.97 -14.36 7.09
C PRO A 136 19.76 -14.67 5.61
N ILE A 137 18.55 -14.35 5.12
CA ILE A 137 18.15 -14.48 3.72
C ILE A 137 17.72 -13.12 3.15
N PRO A 138 17.80 -12.92 1.82
CA PRO A 138 17.24 -11.75 1.18
C PRO A 138 15.70 -11.82 1.20
N VAL A 139 15.06 -10.69 1.45
CA VAL A 139 13.61 -10.51 1.36
C VAL A 139 13.33 -9.26 0.58
N TYR A 140 12.40 -9.35 -0.36
CA TYR A 140 11.97 -8.24 -1.19
C TYR A 140 10.70 -7.62 -0.61
N VAL A 141 10.64 -6.29 -0.64
CA VAL A 141 9.55 -5.53 -0.05
C VAL A 141 9.06 -4.50 -1.06
N ARG A 142 7.74 -4.39 -1.20
CA ARG A 142 7.08 -3.27 -1.87
C ARG A 142 5.90 -2.78 -1.04
N LEU A 143 5.42 -1.60 -1.34
CA LEU A 143 4.19 -1.06 -0.76
C LEU A 143 3.09 -1.03 -1.82
N LYS A 144 1.89 -1.38 -1.39
CA LYS A 144 0.65 -1.06 -2.08
C LYS A 144 0.04 0.15 -1.38
N ALA A 145 -0.24 1.21 -2.13
CA ALA A 145 -0.99 2.37 -1.67
C ALA A 145 -2.38 2.38 -2.28
N GLU A 146 -3.35 2.87 -1.54
CA GLU A 146 -4.71 3.10 -2.02
C GLU A 146 -5.36 4.27 -1.27
N LEU A 147 -6.36 4.89 -1.88
CA LEU A 147 -7.13 5.93 -1.20
C LEU A 147 -7.92 5.33 -0.04
N THR A 148 -7.77 5.91 1.14
CA THR A 148 -8.37 5.43 2.37
C THR A 148 -9.90 5.24 2.23
N ASN A 149 -10.39 4.07 2.61
CA ASN A 149 -11.80 3.66 2.58
C ASN A 149 -12.46 3.64 1.19
N SER A 150 -11.69 3.64 0.11
CA SER A 150 -12.28 3.64 -1.24
C SER A 150 -11.89 2.43 -2.10
N GLY A 151 -10.75 1.81 -1.83
CA GLY A 151 -10.16 0.76 -2.65
C GLY A 151 -9.80 1.22 -4.07
N ARG A 152 -9.70 2.54 -4.28
CA ARG A 152 -9.34 3.18 -5.56
C ARG A 152 -7.96 3.81 -5.48
N GLY A 153 -7.44 4.24 -6.63
CA GLY A 153 -6.14 4.90 -6.71
C GLY A 153 -5.02 3.96 -6.26
N ILE A 154 -5.11 2.69 -6.65
CA ILE A 154 -4.10 1.69 -6.29
C ILE A 154 -2.81 2.02 -7.03
N ALA A 155 -1.72 2.16 -6.29
CA ALA A 155 -0.37 2.32 -6.80
C ALA A 155 0.58 1.41 -6.04
N PHE A 156 1.65 1.00 -6.71
CA PHE A 156 2.71 0.21 -6.11
C PHE A 156 4.01 1.02 -6.08
N SER A 157 4.78 0.84 -5.03
CA SER A 157 6.14 1.38 -4.97
C SER A 157 7.11 0.58 -5.85
N ASN A 158 8.33 1.09 -5.99
CA ASN A 158 9.45 0.24 -6.37
C ASN A 158 9.62 -0.90 -5.36
N VAL A 159 10.24 -1.99 -5.79
CA VAL A 159 10.71 -3.07 -4.93
C VAL A 159 12.07 -2.69 -4.33
N ILE A 160 12.25 -2.97 -3.05
CA ILE A 160 13.54 -2.90 -2.37
C ILE A 160 13.94 -4.27 -1.86
N GLU A 161 15.24 -4.53 -1.79
CA GLU A 161 15.80 -5.72 -1.16
C GLU A 161 16.26 -5.39 0.27
N LEU A 162 15.89 -6.25 1.21
CA LEU A 162 16.48 -6.36 2.54
C LEU A 162 17.40 -7.59 2.52
N PRO A 163 18.72 -7.41 2.30
CA PRO A 163 19.60 -8.54 1.92
C PRO A 163 19.89 -9.51 3.06
N LYS A 164 19.64 -9.11 4.30
CA LYS A 164 20.01 -9.89 5.49
C LYS A 164 18.87 -9.90 6.51
N VAL A 165 17.79 -10.61 6.22
CA VAL A 165 16.68 -10.82 7.17
C VAL A 165 16.88 -12.17 7.86
N LEU A 166 17.06 -12.14 9.17
CA LEU A 166 17.09 -13.33 10.02
C LEU A 166 15.69 -13.56 10.58
N GLY A 167 14.96 -14.46 9.94
CA GLY A 167 13.64 -14.87 10.38
C GLY A 167 13.70 -15.95 11.46
N TYR A 168 12.53 -16.33 11.93
CA TYR A 168 12.34 -17.48 12.81
C TYR A 168 10.93 -18.04 12.59
N LYS A 169 10.72 -19.30 12.98
CA LYS A 169 9.38 -19.90 12.92
C LYS A 169 8.53 -19.27 14.03
N ALA A 170 7.86 -18.17 13.69
CA ALA A 170 6.97 -17.46 14.61
C ALA A 170 5.68 -18.26 14.80
N VAL A 171 5.09 -18.13 15.99
CA VAL A 171 3.78 -18.70 16.32
C VAL A 171 2.83 -17.55 16.59
N PRO A 172 1.62 -17.54 15.99
CA PRO A 172 0.63 -16.52 16.29
C PRO A 172 0.34 -16.45 17.79
N PRO A 173 0.12 -15.24 18.33
CA PRO A 173 -0.31 -15.08 19.72
C PRO A 173 -1.58 -15.88 19.98
N LEU A 174 -1.66 -16.57 21.13
CA LEU A 174 -2.87 -17.28 21.53
C LEU A 174 -3.97 -16.24 21.83
N GLU A 175 -5.01 -16.23 21.02
CA GLU A 175 -6.21 -15.44 21.31
C GLU A 175 -7.02 -16.17 22.39
N LEU A 176 -6.96 -15.66 23.62
CA LEU A 176 -7.84 -16.14 24.68
C LEU A 176 -9.25 -15.57 24.45
N PRO A 177 -10.31 -16.39 24.57
CA PRO A 177 -11.67 -15.90 24.46
C PRO A 177 -11.91 -14.80 25.50
N SER A 178 -12.46 -13.67 25.06
CA SER A 178 -12.66 -12.47 25.89
C SER A 178 -13.71 -12.65 27.01
N SER A 179 -14.40 -13.79 27.07
CA SER A 179 -15.35 -14.13 28.13
C SER A 179 -15.42 -15.63 28.36
N ILE A 180 -15.10 -16.08 29.56
CA ILE A 180 -15.48 -17.41 30.07
C ILE A 180 -16.77 -17.21 30.85
N SER A 181 -17.91 -17.60 30.27
CA SER A 181 -19.17 -17.65 31.02
C SER A 181 -19.16 -18.91 31.90
N VAL A 182 -19.03 -18.74 33.21
CA VAL A 182 -19.24 -19.79 34.18
C VAL A 182 -20.72 -19.76 34.52
N SER A 183 -21.48 -20.74 34.04
CA SER A 183 -22.85 -21.00 34.52
C SER A 183 -22.76 -21.84 35.78
N TYR A 184 -23.36 -21.33 36.86
CA TYR A 184 -23.57 -22.05 38.15
C TYR A 184 -24.91 -22.78 38.08
#